data_fbca10f62dab73201987b82b7045c7df
#
_entry.id   fbca10f62dab73201987b82b7045c7df
#
_cell.length_a   1.000
_cell.length_b   1.000
_cell.length_c   1.000
_cell.angle_alpha   90.00
_cell.angle_beta   90.00
_cell.angle_gamma   90.00
#
_symmetry.space_group_name_H-M   'P 1'
#
loop_
_entity.id
_entity.type
_entity.pdbx_description
1 polymer ?
#
loop_
_entity_poly.entity_id
_entity_poly.type
_entity_poly.pdbx_seq_one_letter_code
_entity_poly.pdbx_strand_id
1 'polypeptide(L)'
;MTLTFHKFMTKIRNSRFAVSMIFAINGALFGTWASRIPAISNIHDLSPASLGLLIFLLGLSAIVAFSIFGRAADHYGAAFVTKLASSIFLPLTLIFIAYANSIWMLIAAIIFFGGIHGGIDVAMNAWAAEVERKNERPLMSSFHAMWSLGSGIGAGSGVLLATYSLGVKTHFTISSIVIFLVALSILTIPFQSEKRQRDKNVP
;
A
#
# COMPACT_ATOMS: atom_id res chain seq x y z
N MET A 1 1.36 32.20 21.98
CA MET A 1 0.15 31.49 21.54
C MET A 1 0.10 31.28 20.02
N THR A 2 0.39 32.26 19.20
CA THR A 2 0.38 32.19 17.72
C THR A 2 1.38 31.20 17.10
N LEU A 3 2.61 31.12 17.57
CA LEU A 3 3.64 30.20 17.04
C LEU A 3 3.31 28.73 17.28
N THR A 4 2.69 28.41 18.40
CA THR A 4 2.27 27.03 18.75
C THR A 4 1.11 26.58 17.87
N PHE A 5 0.15 27.47 17.61
CA PHE A 5 -0.97 27.20 16.73
C PHE A 5 -0.53 27.02 15.27
N HIS A 6 0.38 27.87 14.78
CA HIS A 6 0.92 27.72 13.41
C HIS A 6 1.69 26.41 13.22
N LYS A 7 2.51 26.00 14.18
CA LYS A 7 3.21 24.71 14.19
C LYS A 7 2.25 23.53 14.21
N PHE A 8 1.16 23.62 14.97
CA PHE A 8 0.12 22.61 15.06
C PHE A 8 -0.62 22.45 13.71
N MET A 9 -1.05 23.56 13.11
CA MET A 9 -1.74 23.55 11.80
C MET A 9 -0.85 23.03 10.66
N THR A 10 0.43 23.37 10.65
CA THR A 10 1.40 22.84 9.67
C THR A 10 1.57 21.32 9.83
N LYS A 11 1.64 20.82 11.05
CA LYS A 11 1.76 19.40 11.34
C LYS A 11 0.52 18.60 10.87
N ILE A 12 -0.67 19.15 11.08
CA ILE A 12 -1.94 18.54 10.62
C ILE A 12 -1.99 18.50 9.09
N ARG A 13 -1.68 19.60 8.40
CA ARG A 13 -1.66 19.67 6.93
C ARG A 13 -0.68 18.68 6.33
N ASN A 14 0.51 18.56 6.91
CA ASN A 14 1.52 17.62 6.46
C ASN A 14 1.07 16.17 6.66
N SER A 15 0.35 15.86 7.75
CA SER A 15 -0.19 14.51 7.99
C SER A 15 -1.28 14.14 6.98
N ARG A 16 -2.17 15.08 6.64
CA ARG A 16 -3.17 14.87 5.58
C ARG A 16 -2.50 14.58 4.24
N PHE A 17 -1.48 15.34 3.87
CA PHE A 17 -0.71 15.10 2.66
C PHE A 17 -0.05 13.72 2.68
N ALA A 18 0.59 13.35 3.80
CA ALA A 18 1.23 12.04 3.95
C ALA A 18 0.24 10.88 3.74
N VAL A 19 -0.93 10.93 4.37
CA VAL A 19 -1.97 9.91 4.19
C VAL A 19 -2.45 9.86 2.75
N SER A 20 -2.73 11.02 2.14
CA SER A 20 -3.14 11.09 0.73
C SER A 20 -2.13 10.43 -0.20
N MET A 21 -0.84 10.67 0.01
CA MET A 21 0.22 10.06 -0.79
C MET A 21 0.37 8.55 -0.55
N ILE A 22 0.17 8.08 0.69
CA ILE A 22 0.17 6.64 0.98
C ILE A 22 -0.98 5.94 0.24
N PHE A 23 -2.19 6.51 0.28
CA PHE A 23 -3.31 5.98 -0.49
C PHE A 23 -3.00 5.97 -1.99
N ALA A 24 -2.43 7.05 -2.52
CA ALA A 24 -2.07 7.13 -3.93
C ALA A 24 -1.03 6.08 -4.36
N ILE A 25 0.06 5.90 -3.60
CA ILE A 25 1.09 4.90 -3.95
C ILE A 25 0.61 3.47 -3.76
N ASN A 26 -0.25 3.20 -2.77
CA ASN A 26 -0.86 1.89 -2.56
C ASN A 26 -1.79 1.56 -3.74
N GLY A 27 -2.62 2.51 -4.18
CA GLY A 27 -3.43 2.37 -5.38
C GLY A 27 -2.59 2.20 -6.65
N ALA A 28 -1.55 3.03 -6.82
CA ALA A 28 -0.67 2.97 -7.99
C ALA A 28 0.00 1.60 -8.14
N LEU A 29 0.48 1.03 -7.04
CA LEU A 29 1.06 -0.31 -7.03
C LEU A 29 0.03 -1.37 -7.47
N PHE A 30 -1.18 -1.32 -6.91
CA PHE A 30 -2.25 -2.25 -7.26
C PHE A 30 -2.64 -2.12 -8.74
N GLY A 31 -2.82 -0.90 -9.25
CA GLY A 31 -3.13 -0.65 -10.66
C GLY A 31 -2.01 -1.11 -11.60
N THR A 32 -0.73 -0.88 -11.20
CA THR A 32 0.44 -1.37 -11.93
C THR A 32 0.40 -2.90 -12.06
N TRP A 33 0.18 -3.61 -10.96
CA TRP A 33 0.07 -5.07 -10.97
C TRP A 33 -1.13 -5.54 -11.81
N ALA A 34 -2.31 -4.99 -11.58
CA ALA A 34 -3.54 -5.40 -12.24
C ALA A 34 -3.47 -5.26 -13.76
N SER A 35 -2.84 -4.18 -14.25
CA SER A 35 -2.67 -3.94 -15.69
C SER A 35 -1.76 -4.95 -16.39
N ARG A 36 -0.94 -5.68 -15.64
CA ARG A 36 -0.01 -6.68 -16.17
C ARG A 36 -0.43 -8.13 -15.91
N ILE A 37 -1.61 -8.37 -15.33
CA ILE A 37 -2.14 -9.74 -15.13
C ILE A 37 -2.12 -10.57 -16.42
N PRO A 38 -2.56 -10.07 -17.60
CA PRO A 38 -2.50 -10.86 -18.84
C PRO A 38 -1.08 -11.25 -19.22
N ALA A 39 -0.11 -10.33 -19.07
CA ALA A 39 1.29 -10.61 -19.40
C ALA A 39 1.91 -11.63 -18.43
N ILE A 40 1.59 -11.55 -17.13
CA ILE A 40 2.03 -12.51 -16.11
C ILE A 40 1.42 -13.89 -16.41
N SER A 41 0.13 -13.93 -16.76
CA SER A 41 -0.56 -15.15 -17.13
C SER A 41 0.11 -15.86 -18.34
N ASN A 42 0.48 -15.08 -19.35
CA ASN A 42 1.18 -15.60 -20.53
C ASN A 42 2.61 -16.10 -20.21
N ILE A 43 3.35 -15.38 -19.36
CA ILE A 43 4.73 -15.75 -18.99
C ILE A 43 4.77 -17.11 -18.24
N HIS A 44 3.73 -17.40 -17.47
CA HIS A 44 3.66 -18.61 -16.64
C HIS A 44 2.68 -19.67 -17.18
N ASP A 45 2.17 -19.49 -18.40
CA ASP A 45 1.19 -20.41 -19.05
C ASP A 45 0.00 -20.73 -18.13
N LEU A 46 -0.57 -19.70 -17.46
CA LEU A 46 -1.64 -19.91 -16.51
C LEU A 46 -2.97 -20.19 -17.19
N SER A 47 -3.62 -21.28 -16.80
CA SER A 47 -5.03 -21.50 -17.13
C SER A 47 -5.92 -20.48 -16.39
N PRO A 48 -7.15 -20.22 -16.86
CA PRO A 48 -8.11 -19.38 -16.13
C PRO A 48 -8.35 -19.84 -14.69
N ALA A 49 -8.36 -21.17 -14.46
CA ALA A 49 -8.52 -21.73 -13.12
C ALA A 49 -7.31 -21.45 -12.24
N SER A 50 -6.08 -21.57 -12.76
CA SER A 50 -4.85 -21.26 -12.02
C SER A 50 -4.78 -19.76 -11.68
N LEU A 51 -5.16 -18.89 -12.62
CA LEU A 51 -5.23 -17.45 -12.37
C LEU A 51 -6.27 -17.13 -11.29
N GLY A 52 -7.46 -17.74 -11.34
CA GLY A 52 -8.48 -17.59 -10.31
C GLY A 52 -7.99 -18.03 -8.93
N LEU A 53 -7.24 -19.14 -8.84
CA LEU A 53 -6.62 -19.60 -7.60
C LEU A 53 -5.58 -18.59 -7.06
N LEU A 54 -4.74 -18.02 -7.93
CA LEU A 54 -3.77 -16.99 -7.52
C LEU A 54 -4.46 -15.74 -6.95
N ILE A 55 -5.53 -15.27 -7.58
CA ILE A 55 -6.33 -14.14 -7.10
C ILE A 55 -7.01 -14.47 -5.76
N PHE A 56 -7.51 -15.70 -5.61
CA PHE A 56 -8.06 -16.19 -4.35
C PHE A 56 -7.01 -16.20 -3.23
N LEU A 57 -5.81 -16.71 -3.50
CA LEU A 57 -4.69 -16.73 -2.54
C LEU A 57 -4.25 -15.31 -2.14
N LEU A 58 -4.26 -14.36 -3.08
CA LEU A 58 -4.03 -12.94 -2.80
C LEU A 58 -5.04 -12.42 -1.78
N GLY A 59 -6.33 -12.64 -2.01
CA GLY A 59 -7.39 -12.20 -1.10
C GLY A 59 -7.32 -12.88 0.27
N LEU A 60 -7.06 -14.19 0.29
CA LEU A 60 -6.93 -14.96 1.53
C LEU A 60 -5.74 -14.46 2.38
N SER A 61 -4.60 -14.21 1.75
CA SER A 61 -3.42 -13.67 2.45
C SER A 61 -3.66 -12.27 2.99
N ALA A 62 -4.42 -11.43 2.28
CA ALA A 62 -4.84 -10.12 2.77
C ALA A 62 -5.70 -10.23 4.04
N ILE A 63 -6.69 -11.13 4.06
CA ILE A 63 -7.55 -11.36 5.24
C ILE A 63 -6.72 -11.79 6.45
N VAL A 64 -5.78 -12.72 6.28
CA VAL A 64 -4.87 -13.15 7.35
C VAL A 64 -4.04 -11.98 7.87
N ALA A 65 -3.51 -11.16 6.95
CA ALA A 65 -2.68 -10.02 7.29
C ALA A 65 -3.45 -8.90 8.04
N PHE A 66 -4.76 -8.76 7.86
CA PHE A 66 -5.59 -7.78 8.58
C PHE A 66 -5.40 -7.87 10.09
N SER A 67 -5.45 -9.07 10.64
CA SER A 67 -5.26 -9.28 12.09
C SER A 67 -3.83 -8.99 12.56
N ILE A 68 -2.83 -9.25 11.73
CA ILE A 68 -1.42 -9.01 12.06
C ILE A 68 -1.13 -7.51 12.07
N PHE A 69 -1.50 -6.83 10.99
CA PHE A 69 -1.27 -5.39 10.85
C PHE A 69 -2.14 -4.55 11.77
N GLY A 70 -3.39 -4.99 12.04
CA GLY A 70 -4.25 -4.34 13.03
C GLY A 70 -3.61 -4.35 14.43
N ARG A 71 -3.14 -5.51 14.90
CA ARG A 71 -2.41 -5.61 16.18
C ARG A 71 -1.11 -4.81 16.18
N ALA A 72 -0.38 -4.82 15.07
CA ALA A 72 0.82 -4.01 14.94
C ALA A 72 0.52 -2.50 15.01
N ALA A 73 -0.55 -2.04 14.35
CA ALA A 73 -1.00 -0.66 14.40
C ALA A 73 -1.44 -0.24 15.81
N ASP A 74 -2.16 -1.10 16.54
CA ASP A 74 -2.53 -0.86 17.93
C ASP A 74 -1.30 -0.73 18.84
N HIS A 75 -0.27 -1.55 18.63
CA HIS A 75 0.91 -1.60 19.49
C HIS A 75 1.94 -0.53 19.17
N TYR A 76 2.30 -0.40 17.88
CA TYR A 76 3.36 0.49 17.43
C TYR A 76 2.85 1.87 16.95
N GLY A 77 1.54 1.96 16.67
CA GLY A 77 0.88 3.12 16.08
C GLY A 77 0.69 2.98 14.57
N ALA A 78 -0.52 3.30 14.10
CA ALA A 78 -0.93 3.11 12.71
C ALA A 78 -0.01 3.84 11.70
N ALA A 79 0.39 5.08 11.99
CA ALA A 79 1.29 5.84 11.13
C ALA A 79 2.67 5.19 10.98
N PHE A 80 3.23 4.65 12.06
CA PHE A 80 4.54 3.98 12.02
C PHE A 80 4.49 2.72 11.16
N VAL A 81 3.50 1.86 11.42
CA VAL A 81 3.33 0.60 10.67
C VAL A 81 3.10 0.86 9.19
N THR A 82 2.21 1.82 8.88
CA THR A 82 1.91 2.20 7.49
C THR A 82 3.15 2.71 6.76
N LYS A 83 3.88 3.65 7.35
CA LYS A 83 5.08 4.22 6.74
C LYS A 83 6.16 3.17 6.51
N LEU A 84 6.45 2.35 7.50
CA LEU A 84 7.46 1.30 7.42
C LEU A 84 7.10 0.28 6.33
N ALA A 85 5.86 -0.21 6.36
CA ALA A 85 5.41 -1.22 5.40
C ALA A 85 5.35 -0.67 3.97
N SER A 86 4.87 0.56 3.79
CA SER A 86 4.79 1.19 2.47
C SER A 86 6.15 1.54 1.88
N SER A 87 7.14 1.85 2.73
CA SER A 87 8.48 2.21 2.25
C SER A 87 9.34 1.00 1.92
N ILE A 88 9.22 -0.09 2.65
CA ILE A 88 10.11 -1.25 2.49
C ILE A 88 9.38 -2.39 1.76
N PHE A 89 8.27 -2.86 2.33
CA PHE A 89 7.66 -4.10 1.86
C PHE A 89 6.80 -3.90 0.61
N LEU A 90 6.07 -2.78 0.51
CA LEU A 90 5.18 -2.54 -0.62
C LEU A 90 5.91 -2.55 -1.98
N PRO A 91 7.02 -1.80 -2.20
CA PRO A 91 7.74 -1.87 -3.47
C PRO A 91 8.37 -3.24 -3.74
N LEU A 92 8.79 -3.98 -2.70
CA LEU A 92 9.34 -5.34 -2.86
C LEU A 92 8.33 -6.33 -3.42
N THR A 93 7.02 -6.11 -3.21
CA THR A 93 6.00 -7.03 -3.74
C THR A 93 6.03 -7.13 -5.26
N LEU A 94 6.15 -5.99 -5.97
CA LEU A 94 6.27 -6.00 -7.43
C LEU A 94 7.59 -6.63 -7.90
N ILE A 95 8.69 -6.41 -7.17
CA ILE A 95 9.98 -7.01 -7.49
C ILE A 95 9.89 -8.55 -7.40
N PHE A 96 9.29 -9.09 -6.36
CA PHE A 96 9.15 -10.55 -6.21
C PHE A 96 8.29 -11.15 -7.33
N ILE A 97 7.21 -10.48 -7.74
CA ILE A 97 6.40 -10.92 -8.89
C ILE A 97 7.20 -10.82 -10.19
N ALA A 98 7.93 -9.72 -10.41
CA ALA A 98 8.70 -9.47 -11.63
C ALA A 98 9.79 -10.53 -11.88
N TYR A 99 10.39 -11.05 -10.82
CA TYR A 99 11.50 -12.00 -10.87
C TYR A 99 11.11 -13.44 -10.51
N ALA A 100 9.81 -13.72 -10.38
CA ALA A 100 9.32 -15.09 -10.23
C ALA A 100 9.63 -15.89 -11.51
N ASN A 101 10.45 -16.93 -11.38
CA ASN A 101 10.87 -17.75 -12.52
C ASN A 101 10.15 -19.12 -12.55
N SER A 102 9.30 -19.40 -11.58
CA SER A 102 8.50 -20.61 -11.51
C SER A 102 7.13 -20.31 -10.92
N ILE A 103 6.18 -21.22 -11.14
CA ILE A 103 4.83 -21.09 -10.57
C ILE A 103 4.86 -21.01 -9.03
N TRP A 104 5.74 -21.74 -8.38
CA TRP A 104 5.86 -21.72 -6.91
C TRP A 104 6.39 -20.38 -6.38
N MET A 105 7.35 -19.78 -7.10
CA MET A 105 7.82 -18.43 -6.77
C MET A 105 6.73 -17.39 -7.02
N LEU A 106 5.94 -17.53 -8.08
CA LEU A 106 4.81 -16.63 -8.34
C LEU A 106 3.74 -16.75 -7.25
N ILE A 107 3.38 -17.96 -6.84
CA ILE A 107 2.43 -18.20 -5.73
C ILE A 107 2.93 -17.52 -4.45
N ALA A 108 4.19 -17.73 -4.07
CA ALA A 108 4.78 -17.11 -2.89
C ALA A 108 4.78 -15.57 -3.00
N ALA A 109 5.12 -15.03 -4.16
CA ALA A 109 5.12 -13.59 -4.42
C ALA A 109 3.71 -12.98 -4.34
N ILE A 110 2.68 -13.68 -4.85
CA ILE A 110 1.28 -13.24 -4.81
C ILE A 110 0.74 -13.28 -3.36
N ILE A 111 1.06 -14.33 -2.60
CA ILE A 111 0.70 -14.40 -1.16
C ILE A 111 1.37 -13.26 -0.39
N PHE A 112 2.65 -12.99 -0.65
CA PHE A 112 3.37 -11.87 -0.04
C PHE A 112 2.74 -10.53 -0.46
N PHE A 113 2.43 -10.34 -1.74
CA PHE A 113 1.76 -9.16 -2.26
C PHE A 113 0.41 -8.92 -1.57
N GLY A 114 -0.46 -9.94 -1.54
CA GLY A 114 -1.78 -9.84 -0.90
C GLY A 114 -1.66 -9.50 0.59
N GLY A 115 -0.76 -10.18 1.31
CA GLY A 115 -0.52 -9.95 2.73
C GLY A 115 -0.03 -8.52 3.03
N ILE A 116 0.96 -8.03 2.30
CA ILE A 116 1.51 -6.68 2.50
C ILE A 116 0.49 -5.61 2.08
N HIS A 117 -0.13 -5.76 0.91
CA HIS A 117 -1.11 -4.79 0.41
C HIS A 117 -2.32 -4.70 1.33
N GLY A 118 -2.92 -5.84 1.71
CA GLY A 118 -4.07 -5.86 2.63
C GLY A 118 -3.69 -5.40 4.04
N GLY A 119 -2.52 -5.79 4.55
CA GLY A 119 -2.04 -5.33 5.84
C GLY A 119 -1.85 -3.80 5.89
N ILE A 120 -1.27 -3.21 4.85
CA ILE A 120 -1.15 -1.75 4.73
C ILE A 120 -2.52 -1.11 4.65
N ASP A 121 -3.48 -1.71 3.95
CA ASP A 121 -4.84 -1.17 3.82
C ASP A 121 -5.47 -0.95 5.21
N VAL A 122 -5.39 -1.93 6.11
CA VAL A 122 -5.87 -1.78 7.50
C VAL A 122 -5.12 -0.67 8.24
N ALA A 123 -3.80 -0.67 8.19
CA ALA A 123 -3.00 0.29 8.94
C ALA A 123 -3.16 1.72 8.41
N MET A 124 -3.21 1.92 7.07
CA MET A 124 -3.38 3.24 6.49
C MET A 124 -4.78 3.81 6.74
N ASN A 125 -5.82 2.97 6.74
CA ASN A 125 -7.18 3.41 7.09
C ASN A 125 -7.28 3.79 8.57
N ALA A 126 -6.62 3.08 9.48
CA ALA A 126 -6.52 3.47 10.89
C ALA A 126 -5.82 4.82 11.04
N TRP A 127 -4.69 5.04 10.35
CA TRP A 127 -4.01 6.35 10.36
C TRP A 127 -4.86 7.46 9.73
N ALA A 128 -5.56 7.17 8.63
CA ALA A 128 -6.48 8.11 7.99
C ALA A 128 -7.59 8.57 8.95
N ALA A 129 -8.19 7.64 9.71
CA ALA A 129 -9.19 7.94 10.71
C ALA A 129 -8.65 8.82 11.84
N GLU A 130 -7.40 8.60 12.29
CA GLU A 130 -6.75 9.49 13.27
C GLU A 130 -6.56 10.90 12.72
N VAL A 131 -6.14 11.02 11.45
CA VAL A 131 -5.95 12.32 10.80
C VAL A 131 -7.28 13.02 10.60
N GLU A 132 -8.33 12.30 10.21
CA GLU A 132 -9.68 12.82 10.07
C GLU A 132 -10.21 13.39 11.39
N ARG A 133 -10.11 12.64 12.49
CA ARG A 133 -10.51 13.10 13.82
C ARG A 133 -9.78 14.37 14.24
N LYS A 134 -8.46 14.45 14.00
CA LYS A 134 -7.65 15.63 14.34
C LYS A 134 -7.93 16.86 13.47
N ASN A 135 -8.52 16.68 12.30
CA ASN A 135 -8.91 17.77 11.40
C ASN A 135 -10.35 18.25 11.60
N GLU A 136 -11.17 17.50 12.37
CA GLU A 136 -12.60 17.79 12.59
C GLU A 136 -13.40 17.96 11.28
N ARG A 137 -13.00 17.24 10.23
CA ARG A 137 -13.61 17.29 8.88
C ARG A 137 -13.59 15.92 8.25
N PRO A 138 -14.64 15.52 7.50
CA PRO A 138 -14.66 14.25 6.78
C PRO A 138 -13.60 14.26 5.66
N LEU A 139 -12.59 13.43 5.77
CA LEU A 139 -11.47 13.32 4.82
C LEU A 139 -11.36 11.94 4.18
N MET A 140 -11.99 10.91 4.74
CA MET A 140 -11.85 9.52 4.31
C MET A 140 -12.15 9.34 2.82
N SER A 141 -13.25 9.93 2.32
CA SER A 141 -13.59 9.88 0.88
C SER A 141 -12.51 10.49 -0.01
N SER A 142 -11.82 11.55 0.47
CA SER A 142 -10.73 12.17 -0.29
C SER A 142 -9.49 11.28 -0.33
N PHE A 143 -9.21 10.51 0.72
CA PHE A 143 -8.12 9.55 0.75
C PHE A 143 -8.38 8.39 -0.21
N HIS A 144 -9.60 7.84 -0.22
CA HIS A 144 -9.99 6.79 -1.19
C HIS A 144 -10.01 7.31 -2.64
N ALA A 145 -10.36 8.58 -2.87
CA ALA A 145 -10.22 9.19 -4.19
C ALA A 145 -8.74 9.24 -4.65
N MET A 146 -7.81 9.51 -3.74
CA MET A 146 -6.36 9.44 -4.03
C MET A 146 -5.90 8.02 -4.35
N TRP A 147 -6.44 7.01 -3.65
CA TRP A 147 -6.19 5.61 -3.98
C TRP A 147 -6.67 5.28 -5.41
N SER A 148 -7.90 5.69 -5.77
CA SER A 148 -8.47 5.47 -7.11
C SER A 148 -7.65 6.19 -8.19
N LEU A 149 -7.23 7.43 -7.94
CA LEU A 149 -6.35 8.18 -8.85
C LEU A 149 -5.01 7.47 -9.05
N GLY A 150 -4.39 7.04 -7.96
CA GLY A 150 -3.16 6.27 -7.98
C GLY A 150 -3.32 4.98 -8.79
N SER A 151 -4.40 4.23 -8.55
CA SER A 151 -4.70 2.99 -9.29
C SER A 151 -4.86 3.25 -10.79
N GLY A 152 -5.55 4.32 -11.17
CA GLY A 152 -5.67 4.74 -12.56
C GLY A 152 -4.32 5.08 -13.20
N ILE A 153 -3.45 5.82 -12.48
CA ILE A 153 -2.09 6.14 -12.96
C ILE A 153 -1.25 4.87 -13.11
N GLY A 154 -1.30 3.98 -12.12
CA GLY A 154 -0.59 2.69 -12.17
C GLY A 154 -1.05 1.83 -13.34
N ALA A 155 -2.36 1.70 -13.55
CA ALA A 155 -2.92 0.95 -14.66
C ALA A 155 -2.56 1.59 -16.01
N GLY A 156 -2.67 2.91 -16.12
CA GLY A 156 -2.30 3.66 -17.32
C GLY A 156 -0.81 3.49 -17.68
N SER A 157 0.07 3.46 -16.67
CA SER A 157 1.50 3.17 -16.90
C SER A 157 1.71 1.79 -17.51
N GLY A 158 0.90 0.80 -17.12
CA GLY A 158 0.96 -0.54 -17.68
C GLY A 158 0.59 -0.58 -19.17
N VAL A 159 -0.46 0.13 -19.55
CA VAL A 159 -0.86 0.27 -20.96
C VAL A 159 0.25 0.99 -21.75
N LEU A 160 0.71 2.14 -21.24
CA LEU A 160 1.73 2.95 -21.90
C LEU A 160 3.02 2.14 -22.15
N LEU A 161 3.55 1.49 -21.11
CA LEU A 161 4.79 0.73 -21.23
C LEU A 161 4.63 -0.57 -22.05
N ALA A 162 3.41 -1.10 -22.15
CA ALA A 162 3.10 -2.22 -23.06
C ALA A 162 3.18 -1.79 -24.54
N THR A 163 2.71 -0.58 -24.88
CA THR A 163 2.79 -0.06 -26.26
C THR A 163 4.25 0.12 -26.71
N TYR A 164 5.16 0.38 -25.79
CA TYR A 164 6.62 0.43 -26.06
C TYR A 164 7.32 -0.92 -25.91
N SER A 165 6.56 -2.03 -25.86
CA SER A 165 7.10 -3.39 -25.73
C SER A 165 7.96 -3.62 -24.48
N LEU A 166 7.79 -2.80 -23.44
CA LEU A 166 8.51 -2.98 -22.17
C LEU A 166 7.88 -4.12 -21.37
N GLY A 167 8.71 -5.11 -21.05
CA GLY A 167 8.31 -6.30 -20.31
C GLY A 167 7.90 -6.01 -18.87
N VAL A 168 7.25 -7.00 -18.24
CA VAL A 168 6.80 -6.92 -16.83
C VAL A 168 7.94 -6.61 -15.87
N LYS A 169 9.12 -7.22 -16.06
CA LYS A 169 10.31 -6.98 -15.21
C LYS A 169 10.69 -5.52 -15.15
N THR A 170 10.85 -4.90 -16.33
CA THR A 170 11.24 -3.49 -16.44
C THR A 170 10.18 -2.58 -15.83
N HIS A 171 8.91 -2.80 -16.19
CA HIS A 171 7.80 -2.00 -15.67
C HIS A 171 7.71 -2.06 -14.13
N PHE A 172 7.72 -3.27 -13.56
CA PHE A 172 7.59 -3.43 -12.10
C PHE A 172 8.82 -2.92 -11.35
N THR A 173 10.02 -3.05 -11.92
CA THR A 173 11.24 -2.49 -11.33
C THR A 173 11.19 -0.96 -11.28
N ILE A 174 10.83 -0.30 -12.39
CA ILE A 174 10.68 1.16 -12.42
C ILE A 174 9.60 1.62 -11.43
N SER A 175 8.43 0.99 -11.45
CA SER A 175 7.34 1.33 -10.55
C SER A 175 7.72 1.15 -9.07
N SER A 176 8.44 0.07 -8.75
CA SER A 176 8.95 -0.16 -7.39
C SER A 176 9.91 0.92 -6.93
N ILE A 177 10.83 1.36 -7.79
CA ILE A 177 11.77 2.43 -7.47
C ILE A 177 11.02 3.75 -7.23
N VAL A 178 10.08 4.10 -8.11
CA VAL A 178 9.28 5.32 -7.97
C VAL A 178 8.48 5.30 -6.65
N ILE A 179 7.77 4.19 -6.38
CA ILE A 179 6.99 4.02 -5.16
C ILE A 179 7.88 4.10 -3.92
N PHE A 180 9.05 3.45 -3.94
CA PHE A 180 10.03 3.50 -2.86
C PHE A 180 10.47 4.94 -2.57
N LEU A 181 10.87 5.70 -3.59
CA LEU A 181 11.33 7.08 -3.44
C LEU A 181 10.23 8.00 -2.88
N VAL A 182 8.99 7.84 -3.37
CA VAL A 182 7.85 8.60 -2.84
C VAL A 182 7.57 8.21 -1.39
N ALA A 183 7.57 6.93 -1.06
CA ALA A 183 7.35 6.46 0.31
C ALA A 183 8.44 6.94 1.27
N LEU A 184 9.72 6.97 0.84
CA LEU A 184 10.82 7.53 1.65
C LEU A 184 10.60 9.00 1.99
N SER A 185 10.08 9.81 1.07
CA SER A 185 9.78 11.22 1.33
C SER A 185 8.73 11.40 2.44
N ILE A 186 7.82 10.43 2.58
CA ILE A 186 6.77 10.44 3.60
C ILE A 186 7.30 10.04 4.99
N LEU A 187 8.38 9.24 5.08
CA LEU A 187 8.98 8.86 6.36
C LEU A 187 9.39 10.08 7.19
N THR A 188 9.81 11.15 6.55
CA THR A 188 10.28 12.38 7.22
C THR A 188 9.15 13.20 7.84
N ILE A 189 7.88 12.94 7.47
CA ILE A 189 6.73 13.70 8.00
C ILE A 189 6.38 13.18 9.40
N PRO A 190 6.55 14.01 10.46
CA PRO A 190 6.30 13.56 11.81
C PRO A 190 4.81 13.38 12.09
N PHE A 191 4.44 12.25 12.63
CA PHE A 191 3.11 11.98 13.15
C PHE A 191 3.18 11.00 14.32
N GLN A 192 2.46 11.31 15.39
CA GLN A 192 2.29 10.42 16.54
C GLN A 192 0.90 9.83 16.49
N SER A 193 0.83 8.53 16.23
CA SER A 193 -0.41 7.76 16.31
C SER A 193 -0.81 7.48 17.75
N GLU A 194 -2.10 7.38 17.94
CA GLU A 194 -2.67 6.85 19.16
C GLU A 194 -2.29 5.36 19.26
N LYS A 195 -1.81 4.96 20.45
CA LYS A 195 -1.54 3.55 20.76
C LYS A 195 -2.63 3.07 21.69
N ARG A 196 -3.17 1.89 21.43
CA ARG A 196 -4.14 1.30 22.35
C ARG A 196 -3.45 0.98 23.67
N GLN A 197 -3.79 1.69 24.74
CA GLN A 197 -3.38 1.31 26.09
C GLN A 197 -4.09 -0.02 26.40
N ARG A 198 -3.31 -1.05 26.62
CA ARG A 198 -3.83 -2.32 27.12
C ARG A 198 -4.37 -2.03 28.52
N ASP A 199 -5.66 -2.04 28.67
CA ASP A 199 -6.30 -1.91 29.98
C ASP A 199 -5.82 -3.11 30.81
N LYS A 200 -4.97 -2.83 31.82
CA LYS A 200 -4.40 -3.87 32.69
C LYS A 200 -5.44 -4.56 33.57
N ASN A 201 -6.69 -4.10 33.49
CA ASN A 201 -7.79 -4.52 34.35
C ASN A 201 -8.82 -5.43 33.66
N VAL A 202 -8.58 -5.86 32.41
CA VAL A 202 -9.43 -6.86 31.77
C VAL A 202 -8.71 -8.19 31.84
N PRO A 203 -9.30 -9.22 32.53
CA PRO A 203 -8.72 -10.55 32.67
C PRO A 203 -8.60 -11.31 31.35
#